data_4dd6ea539b0ad4ef81e14ee34208302f
#
_entry.id   4dd6ea539b0ad4ef81e14ee34208302f
#
_cell.length_a   1.000
_cell.length_b   1.000
_cell.length_c   1.000
_cell.angle_alpha   90.00
_cell.angle_beta   90.00
_cell.angle_gamma   90.00
#
_symmetry.space_group_name_H-M   'P 1'
#
loop_
_entity.id
_entity.type
_entity.pdbx_description
1 polymer ?
#
loop_
_entity_poly.entity_id
_entity_poly.type
_entity_poly.pdbx_seq_one_letter_code
_entity_poly.pdbx_strand_id
1 'polypeptide(L)'
;RSIHQGWFDGTRPDLDLYDSPLKWLLSNCKLFRRDLVETHKLRFPEDMRIGSDQPFTIEALVRAKRISVLADYTCYYAVTREDGGNITQGEVEIYTRLECAERLFPFIAGLLEPGPRRDAILHRHTMWELTKPLRENLLELDEDGRKDVCARVASIVDRYVTDDVMALLPIWRRVRLRMAQRGDLERLYEAIRADAAKTAYPITLKKGRVYLRYVGFEDPAAGLPDDLFEITKGLRRRLKEQVRTVEAKRVGNDVEVTVRTPLTGPDADDPATVGLALAPRGVKGRTPVEGTTLTPDPGGQGVTLTARIPLAPLIASGRGKHTLRLIVRTSAEDYDVAVPAGMTAVKGIMWHRAMPYLLTVHGDARGTTAILTHRIGPRTVAGRVRRATSKLRGGGN
;
A
#
# COMPACT_ATOMS: atom_id res chain seq x y z
N ARG A 1 -4.88 -23.34 4.03
CA ARG A 1 -4.83 -21.90 4.35
C ARG A 1 -6.13 -21.50 5.01
N SER A 2 -6.08 -20.76 6.12
CA SER A 2 -7.27 -20.22 6.75
C SER A 2 -7.90 -19.16 5.83
N ILE A 3 -9.13 -19.39 5.40
CA ILE A 3 -9.95 -18.41 4.68
C ILE A 3 -10.54 -17.50 5.77
N HIS A 4 -10.35 -16.20 5.63
CA HIS A 4 -10.90 -15.18 6.54
C HIS A 4 -10.25 -15.05 7.94
N GLN A 5 -9.13 -15.72 8.20
CA GLN A 5 -8.41 -15.53 9.46
C GLN A 5 -7.85 -14.11 9.54
N GLY A 6 -8.05 -13.45 10.68
CA GLY A 6 -7.57 -12.08 10.93
C GLY A 6 -8.50 -10.95 10.51
N TRP A 7 -9.68 -11.22 9.94
CA TRP A 7 -10.68 -10.19 9.66
C TRP A 7 -11.44 -9.74 10.92
N PHE A 8 -11.48 -10.59 11.95
CA PHE A 8 -12.12 -10.31 13.24
C PHE A 8 -11.21 -10.74 14.39
N ASP A 9 -11.11 -9.88 15.40
CA ASP A 9 -10.31 -10.12 16.61
C ASP A 9 -11.09 -10.88 17.70
N GLY A 10 -11.98 -11.79 17.31
CA GLY A 10 -12.82 -12.56 18.22
C GLY A 10 -14.30 -12.52 17.82
N THR A 11 -15.10 -13.27 18.58
CA THR A 11 -16.54 -13.37 18.37
C THR A 11 -17.24 -12.03 18.56
N ARG A 12 -18.17 -11.70 17.66
CA ARG A 12 -19.01 -10.50 17.68
C ARG A 12 -20.47 -10.89 17.60
N PRO A 13 -21.30 -10.58 18.63
CA PRO A 13 -22.70 -11.00 18.67
C PRO A 13 -23.62 -10.17 17.77
N ASP A 14 -23.21 -8.96 17.44
CA ASP A 14 -23.97 -8.04 16.59
C ASP A 14 -23.02 -7.15 15.78
N LEU A 15 -23.23 -7.10 14.47
CA LEU A 15 -22.38 -6.36 13.54
C LEU A 15 -23.21 -5.62 12.50
N ASP A 16 -22.84 -4.38 12.21
CA ASP A 16 -23.31 -3.68 11.04
C ASP A 16 -22.65 -4.24 9.77
N LEU A 17 -23.47 -4.57 8.78
CA LEU A 17 -22.99 -5.09 7.48
C LEU A 17 -22.09 -4.08 6.77
N TYR A 18 -22.45 -2.81 6.81
CA TYR A 18 -21.85 -1.76 5.97
C TYR A 18 -20.57 -1.20 6.57
N ASP A 19 -20.45 -1.18 7.90
CA ASP A 19 -19.30 -0.65 8.63
C ASP A 19 -18.26 -1.73 9.02
N SER A 20 -18.56 -2.99 8.69
CA SER A 20 -17.70 -4.12 9.04
C SER A 20 -17.07 -4.78 7.81
N PRO A 21 -16.08 -5.67 8.00
CA PRO A 21 -15.53 -6.49 6.92
C PRO A 21 -16.51 -7.50 6.30
N LEU A 22 -17.71 -7.69 6.85
CA LEU A 22 -18.69 -8.68 6.38
C LEU A 22 -19.03 -8.54 4.89
N LYS A 23 -19.13 -7.31 4.38
CA LYS A 23 -19.37 -7.03 2.96
C LYS A 23 -18.36 -7.64 2.00
N TRP A 24 -17.15 -8.00 2.50
CA TRP A 24 -16.10 -8.66 1.74
C TRP A 24 -16.18 -10.19 1.77
N LEU A 25 -16.93 -10.74 2.73
CA LEU A 25 -16.95 -12.16 3.06
C LEU A 25 -18.25 -12.80 2.55
N LEU A 26 -18.35 -12.99 1.24
CA LEU A 26 -19.56 -13.53 0.60
C LEU A 26 -19.55 -15.06 0.38
N SER A 27 -18.50 -15.75 0.85
CA SER A 27 -18.45 -17.20 0.79
C SER A 27 -19.54 -17.87 1.63
N ASN A 28 -19.82 -19.13 1.33
CA ASN A 28 -20.84 -19.95 2.00
C ASN A 28 -20.50 -20.45 3.41
N CYS A 29 -19.40 -19.98 4.02
CA CYS A 29 -19.04 -20.26 5.42
C CYS A 29 -19.96 -19.53 6.42
N LYS A 30 -21.28 -19.77 6.33
CA LYS A 30 -22.31 -19.07 7.10
C LYS A 30 -23.43 -20.01 7.51
N LEU A 31 -24.08 -19.66 8.62
CA LEU A 31 -25.33 -20.25 9.04
C LEU A 31 -26.44 -19.21 8.90
N PHE A 32 -27.52 -19.58 8.30
CA PHE A 32 -28.71 -18.74 8.09
C PHE A 32 -29.89 -19.31 8.87
N ARG A 33 -30.65 -18.45 9.50
CA ARG A 33 -31.92 -18.88 10.11
C ARG A 33 -32.88 -19.33 9.01
N ARG A 34 -33.59 -20.43 9.27
CA ARG A 34 -34.54 -21.00 8.30
C ARG A 34 -35.64 -20.02 7.95
N ASP A 35 -36.20 -19.33 8.93
CA ASP A 35 -37.25 -18.32 8.76
C ASP A 35 -36.80 -17.18 7.82
N LEU A 36 -35.54 -16.72 7.91
CA LEU A 36 -34.99 -15.73 6.99
C LEU A 36 -34.99 -16.25 5.53
N VAL A 37 -34.54 -17.48 5.33
CA VAL A 37 -34.45 -18.10 3.99
C VAL A 37 -35.84 -18.33 3.41
N GLU A 38 -36.77 -18.83 4.19
CA GLU A 38 -38.12 -19.17 3.74
C GLU A 38 -39.00 -17.92 3.50
N THR A 39 -38.96 -16.95 4.44
CA THR A 39 -39.76 -15.71 4.33
C THR A 39 -39.37 -14.89 3.11
N HIS A 40 -38.06 -14.80 2.81
CA HIS A 40 -37.57 -14.04 1.68
C HIS A 40 -37.35 -14.89 0.43
N LYS A 41 -37.66 -16.18 0.48
CA LYS A 41 -37.52 -17.12 -0.64
C LYS A 41 -36.13 -17.13 -1.26
N LEU A 42 -35.10 -16.99 -0.41
CA LEU A 42 -33.72 -16.91 -0.86
C LEU A 42 -33.31 -18.19 -1.59
N ARG A 43 -32.73 -18.06 -2.77
CA ARG A 43 -32.24 -19.19 -3.59
C ARG A 43 -30.90 -18.84 -4.22
N PHE A 44 -30.08 -19.85 -4.41
CA PHE A 44 -28.88 -19.76 -5.24
C PHE A 44 -29.30 -19.70 -6.70
N PRO A 45 -28.83 -18.71 -7.50
CA PRO A 45 -29.10 -18.69 -8.93
C PRO A 45 -28.43 -19.91 -9.60
N GLU A 46 -29.22 -20.67 -10.38
CA GLU A 46 -28.74 -21.88 -11.05
C GLU A 46 -28.03 -21.57 -12.38
N ASP A 47 -28.28 -20.39 -12.92
CA ASP A 47 -27.78 -19.90 -14.20
C ASP A 47 -26.48 -19.06 -14.11
N MET A 48 -25.88 -18.97 -12.93
CA MET A 48 -24.57 -18.34 -12.72
C MET A 48 -23.46 -19.38 -12.62
N ARG A 49 -22.57 -19.41 -13.60
CA ARG A 49 -21.42 -20.34 -13.61
C ARG A 49 -20.42 -20.07 -12.48
N ILE A 50 -20.25 -18.79 -12.10
CA ILE A 50 -19.41 -18.35 -11.00
C ILE A 50 -20.16 -17.35 -10.12
N GLY A 51 -19.80 -17.27 -8.84
CA GLY A 51 -20.33 -16.27 -7.91
C GLY A 51 -21.81 -16.44 -7.57
N SER A 52 -22.41 -17.61 -7.79
CA SER A 52 -23.80 -17.92 -7.45
C SER A 52 -24.09 -17.80 -5.93
N ASP A 53 -23.05 -17.89 -5.09
CA ASP A 53 -23.13 -17.65 -3.65
C ASP A 53 -23.33 -16.17 -3.31
N GLN A 54 -22.97 -15.25 -4.19
CA GLN A 54 -22.98 -13.81 -3.91
C GLN A 54 -24.41 -13.24 -3.80
N PRO A 55 -25.33 -13.42 -4.76
CA PRO A 55 -26.70 -12.89 -4.65
C PRO A 55 -27.40 -13.41 -3.38
N PHE A 56 -27.35 -14.71 -3.14
CA PHE A 56 -27.93 -15.33 -1.95
C PHE A 56 -27.39 -14.72 -0.67
N THR A 57 -26.05 -14.63 -0.56
CA THR A 57 -25.38 -14.15 0.65
C THR A 57 -25.64 -12.65 0.87
N ILE A 58 -25.56 -11.83 -0.18
CA ILE A 58 -25.84 -10.38 -0.10
C ILE A 58 -27.27 -10.15 0.39
N GLU A 59 -28.25 -10.78 -0.25
CA GLU A 59 -29.64 -10.59 0.12
C GLU A 59 -29.92 -11.06 1.55
N ALA A 60 -29.39 -12.22 1.95
CA ALA A 60 -29.52 -12.70 3.32
C ALA A 60 -28.91 -11.74 4.33
N LEU A 61 -27.73 -11.17 4.06
CA LEU A 61 -27.08 -10.21 4.96
C LEU A 61 -27.84 -8.86 5.03
N VAL A 62 -28.36 -8.38 3.89
CA VAL A 62 -29.14 -7.13 3.84
C VAL A 62 -30.48 -7.26 4.58
N ARG A 63 -31.13 -8.42 4.50
CA ARG A 63 -32.43 -8.67 5.15
C ARG A 63 -32.32 -9.13 6.60
N ALA A 64 -31.12 -9.52 7.04
CA ALA A 64 -30.92 -9.98 8.41
C ALA A 64 -31.12 -8.85 9.42
N LYS A 65 -31.94 -9.08 10.45
CA LYS A 65 -32.14 -8.14 11.57
C LYS A 65 -30.91 -8.05 12.48
N ARG A 66 -30.13 -9.12 12.56
CA ARG A 66 -28.90 -9.22 13.33
C ARG A 66 -27.92 -10.17 12.67
N ILE A 67 -26.66 -9.77 12.64
CA ILE A 67 -25.56 -10.56 12.06
C ILE A 67 -24.52 -10.76 13.16
N SER A 68 -24.13 -12.02 13.38
CA SER A 68 -23.09 -12.38 14.36
C SER A 68 -21.92 -13.07 13.68
N VAL A 69 -20.72 -12.90 14.22
CA VAL A 69 -19.52 -13.59 13.77
C VAL A 69 -18.96 -14.40 14.92
N LEU A 70 -18.76 -15.71 14.69
CA LEU A 70 -18.04 -16.59 15.58
C LEU A 70 -16.60 -16.74 15.05
N ALA A 71 -15.63 -16.10 15.73
CA ALA A 71 -14.23 -16.08 15.31
C ALA A 71 -13.29 -16.86 16.25
N ASP A 72 -13.77 -17.24 17.44
CA ASP A 72 -12.96 -17.96 18.44
C ASP A 72 -12.89 -19.46 18.20
N TYR A 73 -13.62 -19.97 17.20
CA TYR A 73 -13.68 -21.37 16.84
C TYR A 73 -13.65 -21.56 15.33
N THR A 74 -12.93 -22.57 14.84
CA THR A 74 -12.89 -22.91 13.43
C THR A 74 -14.09 -23.79 13.05
N CYS A 75 -15.11 -23.18 12.44
CA CYS A 75 -16.35 -23.84 12.05
C CYS A 75 -16.29 -24.52 10.69
N TYR A 76 -15.35 -24.12 9.83
CA TYR A 76 -15.28 -24.58 8.44
C TYR A 76 -13.84 -24.78 7.98
N TYR A 77 -13.58 -25.94 7.38
CA TYR A 77 -12.30 -26.29 6.78
C TYR A 77 -12.43 -26.35 5.26
N ALA A 78 -11.82 -25.40 4.56
CA ALA A 78 -11.73 -25.43 3.10
C ALA A 78 -10.56 -26.32 2.68
N VAL A 79 -10.86 -27.44 2.05
CA VAL A 79 -9.87 -28.37 1.53
C VAL A 79 -9.59 -28.05 0.07
N THR A 80 -8.32 -27.90 -0.27
CA THR A 80 -7.87 -27.80 -1.65
C THR A 80 -7.92 -29.19 -2.27
N ARG A 81 -8.67 -29.37 -3.35
CA ARG A 81 -8.73 -30.66 -4.07
C ARG A 81 -7.48 -30.83 -4.90
N GLU A 82 -6.88 -32.04 -4.85
CA GLU A 82 -5.70 -32.39 -5.63
C GLU A 82 -6.03 -32.57 -7.13
N ASP A 83 -7.29 -32.88 -7.45
CA ASP A 83 -7.80 -33.07 -8.80
C ASP A 83 -8.08 -31.75 -9.58
N GLY A 84 -7.76 -30.59 -8.99
CA GLY A 84 -8.02 -29.28 -9.60
C GLY A 84 -9.50 -28.90 -9.71
N GLY A 85 -10.42 -29.67 -9.13
CA GLY A 85 -11.87 -29.50 -9.21
C GLY A 85 -12.45 -28.31 -8.43
N ASN A 86 -11.63 -27.40 -7.92
CA ASN A 86 -12.08 -26.16 -7.30
C ASN A 86 -12.34 -25.11 -8.39
N ILE A 87 -13.60 -24.77 -8.63
CA ILE A 87 -14.07 -23.80 -9.66
C ILE A 87 -13.31 -22.46 -9.59
N THR A 88 -12.80 -22.06 -8.41
CA THR A 88 -12.13 -20.78 -8.20
C THR A 88 -10.60 -20.85 -8.28
N GLN A 89 -10.00 -22.03 -8.54
CA GLN A 89 -8.55 -22.19 -8.66
C GLN A 89 -8.03 -21.99 -10.09
N GLY A 90 -8.92 -22.09 -11.11
CA GLY A 90 -8.61 -21.82 -12.51
C GLY A 90 -8.71 -20.33 -12.85
N GLU A 91 -8.10 -19.94 -13.96
CA GLU A 91 -8.33 -18.65 -14.57
C GLU A 91 -9.78 -18.59 -15.07
N VAL A 92 -10.58 -17.70 -14.47
CA VAL A 92 -11.95 -17.51 -14.90
C VAL A 92 -11.93 -16.66 -16.15
N GLU A 93 -12.52 -17.18 -17.22
CA GLU A 93 -12.67 -16.50 -18.50
C GLU A 93 -13.28 -15.09 -18.33
N ILE A 94 -12.77 -14.13 -19.08
CA ILE A 94 -13.14 -12.72 -18.97
C ILE A 94 -14.62 -12.46 -19.17
N TYR A 95 -15.25 -13.14 -20.13
CA TYR A 95 -16.68 -13.01 -20.43
C TYR A 95 -17.56 -13.61 -19.33
N THR A 96 -17.21 -14.76 -18.80
CA THR A 96 -17.91 -15.36 -17.66
C THR A 96 -17.93 -14.44 -16.44
N ARG A 97 -16.83 -13.68 -16.24
CA ARG A 97 -16.75 -12.69 -15.17
C ARG A 97 -17.61 -11.46 -15.44
N LEU A 98 -17.65 -11.00 -16.69
CA LEU A 98 -18.53 -9.88 -17.08
C LEU A 98 -20.00 -10.25 -16.92
N GLU A 99 -20.41 -11.45 -17.35
CA GLU A 99 -21.78 -11.95 -17.17
C GLU A 99 -22.18 -11.97 -15.68
N CYS A 100 -21.25 -12.40 -14.81
CA CYS A 100 -21.47 -12.34 -13.36
C CYS A 100 -21.69 -10.88 -12.90
N ALA A 101 -20.87 -9.93 -13.35
CA ALA A 101 -21.02 -8.52 -12.99
C ALA A 101 -22.33 -7.94 -13.50
N GLU A 102 -22.71 -8.20 -14.76
CA GLU A 102 -23.95 -7.73 -15.39
C GLU A 102 -25.21 -8.20 -14.64
N ARG A 103 -25.14 -9.32 -13.93
CA ARG A 103 -26.22 -9.81 -13.06
C ARG A 103 -26.17 -9.24 -11.67
N LEU A 104 -24.98 -9.13 -11.08
CA LEU A 104 -24.82 -8.70 -9.69
C LEU A 104 -25.13 -7.23 -9.49
N PHE A 105 -24.71 -6.34 -10.40
CA PHE A 105 -24.90 -4.90 -10.21
C PHE A 105 -26.38 -4.49 -10.24
N PRO A 106 -27.20 -4.90 -11.24
CA PRO A 106 -28.63 -4.64 -11.21
C PRO A 106 -29.33 -5.29 -10.00
N PHE A 107 -28.94 -6.51 -9.63
CA PHE A 107 -29.49 -7.19 -8.45
C PHE A 107 -29.26 -6.37 -7.17
N ILE A 108 -28.04 -5.88 -6.94
CA ILE A 108 -27.72 -5.05 -5.78
C ILE A 108 -28.48 -3.72 -5.83
N ALA A 109 -28.58 -3.11 -7.02
CA ALA A 109 -29.34 -1.87 -7.23
C ALA A 109 -30.85 -2.03 -7.00
N GLY A 110 -31.41 -3.20 -7.28
CA GLY A 110 -32.79 -3.53 -6.96
C GLY A 110 -33.03 -3.88 -5.49
N LEU A 111 -31.99 -4.29 -4.78
CA LEU A 111 -32.08 -4.67 -3.36
C LEU A 111 -31.89 -3.48 -2.41
N LEU A 112 -31.12 -2.48 -2.81
CA LEU A 112 -30.74 -1.33 -1.98
C LEU A 112 -30.97 -0.01 -2.73
N GLU A 113 -31.61 0.93 -2.07
CA GLU A 113 -31.77 2.29 -2.57
C GLU A 113 -30.40 2.99 -2.77
N PRO A 114 -30.31 3.96 -3.71
CA PRO A 114 -29.10 4.78 -3.87
C PRO A 114 -28.63 5.39 -2.55
N GLY A 115 -27.33 5.31 -2.30
CA GLY A 115 -26.72 5.91 -1.11
C GLY A 115 -25.62 5.06 -0.51
N PRO A 116 -25.08 5.46 0.66
CA PRO A 116 -23.88 4.87 1.24
C PRO A 116 -23.94 3.36 1.50
N ARG A 117 -25.10 2.83 1.78
CA ARG A 117 -25.28 1.37 2.00
C ARG A 117 -25.09 0.58 0.71
N ARG A 118 -25.72 1.05 -0.38
CA ARG A 118 -25.55 0.44 -1.70
C ARG A 118 -24.09 0.57 -2.15
N ASP A 119 -23.49 1.73 -1.99
CA ASP A 119 -22.11 2.00 -2.37
C ASP A 119 -21.12 1.13 -1.61
N ALA A 120 -21.35 0.87 -0.32
CA ALA A 120 -20.52 -0.03 0.47
C ALA A 120 -20.48 -1.46 -0.09
N ILE A 121 -21.60 -1.95 -0.62
CA ILE A 121 -21.66 -3.28 -1.27
C ILE A 121 -21.06 -3.20 -2.68
N LEU A 122 -21.43 -2.20 -3.47
CA LEU A 122 -20.93 -2.03 -4.84
C LEU A 122 -19.41 -1.82 -4.88
N HIS A 123 -18.83 -1.18 -3.88
CA HIS A 123 -17.36 -1.02 -3.78
C HIS A 123 -16.62 -2.36 -3.89
N ARG A 124 -17.09 -3.39 -3.15
CA ARG A 124 -16.49 -4.73 -3.26
C ARG A 124 -16.59 -5.30 -4.67
N HIS A 125 -17.77 -5.19 -5.27
CA HIS A 125 -18.03 -5.77 -6.61
C HIS A 125 -17.28 -4.99 -7.69
N THR A 126 -17.25 -3.68 -7.62
CA THR A 126 -16.42 -2.85 -8.48
C THR A 126 -14.95 -3.26 -8.39
N MET A 127 -14.44 -3.44 -7.15
CA MET A 127 -13.05 -3.82 -6.93
C MET A 127 -12.70 -5.20 -7.50
N TRP A 128 -13.61 -6.16 -7.45
CA TRP A 128 -13.30 -7.55 -7.82
C TRP A 128 -13.84 -7.94 -9.19
N GLU A 129 -15.06 -7.54 -9.52
CA GLU A 129 -15.72 -8.07 -10.73
C GLU A 129 -15.45 -7.17 -11.95
N LEU A 130 -15.47 -5.84 -11.80
CA LEU A 130 -15.25 -4.93 -12.93
C LEU A 130 -13.79 -4.67 -13.27
N THR A 131 -12.89 -4.70 -12.31
CA THR A 131 -11.49 -4.35 -12.59
C THR A 131 -10.63 -5.53 -13.02
N LYS A 132 -11.03 -6.77 -12.76
CA LYS A 132 -10.32 -7.95 -13.23
C LYS A 132 -10.34 -8.12 -14.76
N PRO A 133 -11.45 -7.86 -15.46
CA PRO A 133 -11.46 -7.83 -16.92
C PRO A 133 -10.48 -6.82 -17.54
N LEU A 134 -10.08 -5.78 -16.82
CA LEU A 134 -9.14 -4.74 -17.29
C LEU A 134 -7.69 -5.03 -16.87
N ARG A 135 -7.26 -6.28 -16.98
CA ARG A 135 -5.89 -6.73 -16.69
C ARG A 135 -5.23 -7.34 -17.94
N GLU A 136 -4.11 -8.04 -17.73
CA GLU A 136 -3.27 -8.59 -18.80
C GLU A 136 -4.04 -9.47 -19.77
N ASN A 137 -4.99 -10.26 -19.30
CA ASN A 137 -5.84 -11.12 -20.10
C ASN A 137 -6.75 -10.36 -21.12
N LEU A 138 -7.01 -9.06 -20.88
CA LEU A 138 -7.67 -8.22 -21.88
C LEU A 138 -6.83 -8.08 -23.15
N LEU A 139 -5.51 -8.02 -23.03
CA LEU A 139 -4.59 -7.83 -24.14
C LEU A 139 -4.46 -9.08 -25.03
N GLU A 140 -4.91 -10.23 -24.55
CA GLU A 140 -4.92 -11.50 -25.28
C GLU A 140 -6.09 -11.60 -26.28
N LEU A 141 -7.14 -10.79 -26.06
CA LEU A 141 -8.28 -10.72 -26.98
C LEU A 141 -7.90 -9.98 -28.27
N ASP A 142 -8.64 -10.25 -29.33
CA ASP A 142 -8.61 -9.43 -30.54
C ASP A 142 -9.16 -8.01 -30.29
N GLU A 143 -9.07 -7.14 -31.26
CA GLU A 143 -9.47 -5.74 -31.13
C GLU A 143 -10.95 -5.58 -30.80
N ASP A 144 -11.81 -6.36 -31.46
CA ASP A 144 -13.25 -6.30 -31.25
C ASP A 144 -13.64 -6.83 -29.87
N GLY A 145 -13.03 -7.92 -29.42
CA GLY A 145 -13.21 -8.43 -28.06
C GLY A 145 -12.76 -7.45 -26.97
N ARG A 146 -11.65 -6.74 -27.19
CA ARG A 146 -11.21 -5.69 -26.24
C ARG A 146 -12.21 -4.54 -26.17
N LYS A 147 -12.71 -4.10 -27.32
CA LYS A 147 -13.73 -3.03 -27.40
C LYS A 147 -15.03 -3.46 -26.72
N ASP A 148 -15.50 -4.69 -26.96
CA ASP A 148 -16.68 -5.24 -26.34
C ASP A 148 -16.57 -5.30 -24.82
N VAL A 149 -15.47 -5.88 -24.29
CA VAL A 149 -15.22 -5.94 -22.85
C VAL A 149 -15.22 -4.54 -22.22
N CYS A 150 -14.55 -3.58 -22.85
CA CYS A 150 -14.48 -2.22 -22.33
C CYS A 150 -15.83 -1.51 -22.36
N ALA A 151 -16.62 -1.69 -23.43
CA ALA A 151 -17.96 -1.12 -23.54
C ALA A 151 -18.94 -1.70 -22.50
N ARG A 152 -18.88 -2.99 -22.25
CA ARG A 152 -19.69 -3.65 -21.21
C ARG A 152 -19.29 -3.19 -19.81
N VAL A 153 -18.01 -3.09 -19.51
CA VAL A 153 -17.53 -2.51 -18.25
C VAL A 153 -17.99 -1.07 -18.11
N ALA A 154 -17.82 -0.23 -19.14
CA ALA A 154 -18.26 1.17 -19.15
C ALA A 154 -19.76 1.30 -18.85
N SER A 155 -20.59 0.48 -19.49
CA SER A 155 -22.05 0.47 -19.27
C SER A 155 -22.43 0.18 -17.80
N ILE A 156 -21.71 -0.72 -17.12
CA ILE A 156 -21.95 -1.00 -15.70
C ILE A 156 -21.47 0.18 -14.84
N VAL A 157 -20.30 0.74 -15.16
CA VAL A 157 -19.75 1.90 -14.43
C VAL A 157 -20.72 3.08 -14.50
N ASP A 158 -21.22 3.42 -15.69
CA ASP A 158 -22.15 4.54 -15.89
C ASP A 158 -23.44 4.42 -15.09
N ARG A 159 -23.94 3.20 -14.93
CA ARG A 159 -25.24 2.97 -14.27
C ARG A 159 -25.15 2.81 -12.76
N TYR A 160 -24.05 2.29 -12.25
CA TYR A 160 -24.01 1.78 -10.87
C TYR A 160 -22.83 2.26 -10.03
N VAL A 161 -21.74 2.74 -10.62
CA VAL A 161 -20.54 3.12 -9.87
C VAL A 161 -20.51 4.63 -9.64
N THR A 162 -20.77 5.02 -8.40
CA THR A 162 -20.73 6.44 -8.00
C THR A 162 -19.30 6.95 -7.89
N ASP A 163 -19.11 8.28 -7.85
CA ASP A 163 -17.81 8.88 -7.63
C ASP A 163 -17.25 8.52 -6.24
N ASP A 164 -18.11 8.34 -5.24
CA ASP A 164 -17.72 7.88 -3.91
C ASP A 164 -17.14 6.46 -3.96
N VAL A 165 -17.78 5.54 -4.68
CA VAL A 165 -17.24 4.19 -4.91
C VAL A 165 -15.92 4.25 -5.67
N MET A 166 -15.85 5.08 -6.71
CA MET A 166 -14.64 5.27 -7.51
C MET A 166 -13.47 5.77 -6.65
N ALA A 167 -13.70 6.74 -5.77
CA ALA A 167 -12.69 7.30 -4.88
C ALA A 167 -12.08 6.29 -3.89
N LEU A 168 -12.83 5.26 -3.51
CA LEU A 168 -12.36 4.18 -2.64
C LEU A 168 -11.43 3.18 -3.33
N LEU A 169 -11.40 3.15 -4.67
CA LEU A 169 -10.58 2.21 -5.42
C LEU A 169 -9.09 2.61 -5.42
N PRO A 170 -8.17 1.63 -5.47
CA PRO A 170 -6.77 1.90 -5.80
C PRO A 170 -6.65 2.61 -7.15
N ILE A 171 -5.64 3.48 -7.31
CA ILE A 171 -5.47 4.34 -8.49
C ILE A 171 -5.57 3.55 -9.80
N TRP A 172 -4.78 2.49 -9.95
CA TRP A 172 -4.75 1.72 -11.19
C TRP A 172 -6.14 1.18 -11.57
N ARG A 173 -7.00 0.86 -10.59
CA ARG A 173 -8.37 0.40 -10.83
C ARG A 173 -9.27 1.54 -11.31
N ARG A 174 -9.29 2.64 -10.54
CA ARG A 174 -10.17 3.75 -10.85
C ARG A 174 -9.79 4.47 -12.15
N VAL A 175 -8.49 4.60 -12.43
CA VAL A 175 -8.01 5.19 -13.69
C VAL A 175 -8.37 4.31 -14.88
N ARG A 176 -8.14 2.99 -14.81
CA ARG A 176 -8.51 2.07 -15.88
C ARG A 176 -10.03 2.02 -16.13
N LEU A 177 -10.85 2.05 -15.08
CA LEU A 177 -12.30 2.13 -15.23
C LEU A 177 -12.72 3.43 -15.93
N ARG A 178 -12.10 4.57 -15.58
CA ARG A 178 -12.38 5.84 -16.27
C ARG A 178 -11.89 5.86 -17.71
N MET A 179 -10.75 5.26 -18.02
CA MET A 179 -10.27 5.08 -19.40
C MET A 179 -11.24 4.22 -20.20
N ALA A 180 -11.67 3.08 -19.67
CA ALA A 180 -12.67 2.23 -20.34
C ALA A 180 -13.99 2.98 -20.56
N GLN A 181 -14.49 3.70 -19.56
CA GLN A 181 -15.72 4.51 -19.63
C GLN A 181 -15.65 5.59 -20.71
N ARG A 182 -14.48 6.20 -20.90
CA ARG A 182 -14.26 7.22 -21.93
C ARG A 182 -13.90 6.68 -23.30
N GLY A 183 -13.73 5.36 -23.42
CA GLY A 183 -13.27 4.74 -24.67
C GLY A 183 -11.79 5.03 -24.98
N ASP A 184 -10.98 5.47 -24.01
CA ASP A 184 -9.55 5.72 -24.19
C ASP A 184 -8.77 4.40 -24.07
N LEU A 185 -8.94 3.56 -25.09
CA LEU A 185 -8.41 2.20 -25.09
C LEU A 185 -6.90 2.15 -25.22
N GLU A 186 -6.28 3.07 -25.95
CA GLU A 186 -4.82 3.09 -26.14
C GLU A 186 -4.12 3.30 -24.79
N ARG A 187 -4.53 4.33 -24.02
CA ARG A 187 -3.96 4.56 -22.68
C ARG A 187 -4.30 3.46 -21.70
N LEU A 188 -5.50 2.87 -21.80
CA LEU A 188 -5.86 1.70 -21.00
C LEU A 188 -4.87 0.55 -21.25
N TYR A 189 -4.58 0.23 -22.50
CA TYR A 189 -3.63 -0.85 -22.85
C TYR A 189 -2.19 -0.51 -22.44
N GLU A 190 -1.79 0.75 -22.58
CA GLU A 190 -0.49 1.24 -22.07
C GLU A 190 -0.40 1.01 -20.55
N ALA A 191 -1.42 1.42 -19.80
CA ALA A 191 -1.48 1.26 -18.34
C ALA A 191 -1.41 -0.22 -17.92
N ILE A 192 -2.08 -1.11 -18.66
CA ILE A 192 -2.03 -2.56 -18.39
C ILE A 192 -0.61 -3.10 -18.64
N ARG A 193 0.01 -2.75 -19.77
CA ARG A 193 1.38 -3.18 -20.09
C ARG A 193 2.42 -2.67 -19.10
N ALA A 194 2.31 -1.39 -18.71
CA ALA A 194 3.22 -0.78 -17.76
C ALA A 194 3.15 -1.43 -16.36
N ASP A 195 1.94 -1.76 -15.90
CA ASP A 195 1.76 -2.47 -14.62
C ASP A 195 2.25 -3.93 -14.69
N ALA A 196 2.03 -4.62 -15.81
CA ALA A 196 2.57 -5.97 -16.04
C ALA A 196 4.11 -5.96 -16.03
N ALA A 197 4.73 -4.92 -16.60
CA ALA A 197 6.17 -4.69 -16.55
C ALA A 197 6.67 -4.21 -15.18
N LYS A 198 5.79 -4.04 -14.18
CA LYS A 198 6.10 -3.51 -12.84
C LYS A 198 6.77 -2.14 -12.88
N THR A 199 6.33 -1.28 -13.79
CA THR A 199 6.83 0.09 -13.92
C THR A 199 6.66 0.84 -12.59
N ALA A 200 7.73 1.49 -12.15
CA ALA A 200 7.69 2.37 -10.98
C ALA A 200 7.18 3.75 -11.42
N TYR A 201 6.16 4.24 -10.72
CA TYR A 201 5.59 5.56 -10.99
C TYR A 201 6.08 6.57 -9.95
N PRO A 202 6.64 7.72 -10.38
CA PRO A 202 6.98 8.82 -9.48
C PRO A 202 5.76 9.36 -8.72
N ILE A 203 6.04 10.04 -7.62
CA ILE A 203 5.03 10.65 -6.75
C ILE A 203 5.16 12.16 -6.87
N THR A 204 4.13 12.85 -7.33
CA THR A 204 4.13 14.30 -7.47
C THR A 204 3.53 14.96 -6.24
N LEU A 205 4.28 15.93 -5.67
CA LEU A 205 3.80 16.89 -4.66
C LEU A 205 3.42 18.19 -5.36
N LYS A 206 2.16 18.60 -5.19
CA LYS A 206 1.61 19.80 -5.86
C LYS A 206 0.52 20.40 -4.99
N LYS A 207 0.70 21.68 -4.57
CA LYS A 207 -0.26 22.42 -3.73
C LYS A 207 -0.64 21.67 -2.44
N GLY A 208 0.35 21.08 -1.77
CA GLY A 208 0.16 20.30 -0.54
C GLY A 208 -0.59 18.97 -0.70
N ARG A 209 -0.88 18.53 -1.92
CA ARG A 209 -1.51 17.23 -2.23
C ARG A 209 -0.52 16.29 -2.90
N VAL A 210 -0.83 15.01 -2.91
CA VAL A 210 0.08 13.95 -3.38
C VAL A 210 -0.57 13.12 -4.47
N TYR A 211 0.09 13.02 -5.61
CA TYR A 211 -0.40 12.34 -6.79
C TYR A 211 0.58 11.27 -7.27
N LEU A 212 0.06 10.18 -7.82
CA LEU A 212 0.87 9.21 -8.54
C LEU A 212 0.91 9.57 -10.02
N ARG A 213 2.10 9.68 -10.60
CA ARG A 213 2.27 9.91 -12.06
C ARG A 213 1.97 8.63 -12.85
N TYR A 214 0.77 8.11 -12.65
CA TYR A 214 0.27 6.98 -13.41
C TYR A 214 -0.07 7.40 -14.85
N VAL A 215 -0.23 6.45 -15.77
CA VAL A 215 -0.58 6.73 -17.16
C VAL A 215 -1.81 7.64 -17.24
N GLY A 216 -1.70 8.73 -18.01
CA GLY A 216 -2.76 9.76 -18.15
C GLY A 216 -2.72 10.90 -17.13
N PHE A 217 -1.81 10.87 -16.12
CA PHE A 217 -1.65 12.00 -15.18
C PHE A 217 -1.06 13.22 -15.88
N GLU A 218 -1.70 14.38 -15.71
CA GLU A 218 -1.32 15.64 -16.36
C GLU A 218 -1.22 15.56 -17.89
N ASP A 219 -1.94 14.61 -18.51
CA ASP A 219 -2.07 14.53 -19.95
C ASP A 219 -3.38 15.21 -20.40
N PRO A 220 -3.30 16.38 -21.05
CA PRO A 220 -4.50 17.09 -21.50
C PRO A 220 -5.36 16.28 -22.46
N ALA A 221 -4.75 15.39 -23.27
CA ALA A 221 -5.48 14.57 -24.21
C ALA A 221 -6.25 13.42 -23.53
N ALA A 222 -5.80 12.95 -22.35
CA ALA A 222 -6.55 12.01 -21.54
C ALA A 222 -7.79 12.67 -20.91
N GLY A 223 -7.72 13.97 -20.58
CA GLY A 223 -8.81 14.72 -19.97
C GLY A 223 -9.27 14.13 -18.64
N LEU A 224 -8.39 13.44 -17.93
CA LEU A 224 -8.67 12.85 -16.62
C LEU A 224 -8.38 13.86 -15.52
N PRO A 225 -9.26 14.04 -14.54
CA PRO A 225 -9.04 14.98 -13.44
C PRO A 225 -7.93 14.49 -12.50
N ASP A 226 -7.13 15.43 -11.97
CA ASP A 226 -6.02 15.14 -11.07
C ASP A 226 -6.45 14.29 -9.85
N ASP A 227 -7.66 14.45 -9.36
CA ASP A 227 -8.20 13.72 -8.19
C ASP A 227 -8.21 12.20 -8.39
N LEU A 228 -8.31 11.71 -9.62
CA LEU A 228 -8.17 10.29 -9.91
C LEU A 228 -6.80 9.74 -9.57
N PHE A 229 -5.79 10.57 -9.49
CA PHE A 229 -4.39 10.18 -9.25
C PHE A 229 -3.94 10.46 -7.83
N GLU A 230 -4.79 11.03 -6.97
CA GLU A 230 -4.43 11.36 -5.60
C GLU A 230 -4.21 10.10 -4.74
N ILE A 231 -3.07 10.09 -4.01
CA ILE A 231 -2.65 8.98 -3.14
C ILE A 231 -2.43 9.38 -1.69
N THR A 232 -2.91 10.54 -1.27
CA THR A 232 -2.61 11.06 0.07
C THR A 232 -2.73 9.97 1.15
N LYS A 233 -3.84 9.24 1.21
CA LYS A 233 -4.04 8.14 2.17
C LYS A 233 -3.08 6.95 2.03
N GLY A 234 -2.46 6.76 0.87
CA GLY A 234 -1.54 5.64 0.57
C GLY A 234 -0.05 5.99 0.60
N LEU A 235 0.29 7.25 0.78
CA LEU A 235 1.65 7.78 0.66
C LEU A 235 2.64 7.09 1.59
N ARG A 236 2.30 6.89 2.87
CA ARG A 236 3.18 6.28 3.87
C ARG A 236 3.72 4.91 3.44
N ARG A 237 2.89 4.07 2.85
CA ARG A 237 3.31 2.75 2.37
C ARG A 237 4.30 2.89 1.21
N ARG A 238 3.99 3.72 0.23
CA ARG A 238 4.84 3.92 -0.95
C ARG A 238 6.20 4.52 -0.59
N LEU A 239 6.25 5.48 0.32
CA LEU A 239 7.51 6.02 0.81
C LEU A 239 8.36 4.93 1.48
N LYS A 240 7.77 4.06 2.30
CA LYS A 240 8.51 2.93 2.91
C LYS A 240 9.09 1.96 1.87
N GLU A 241 8.39 1.75 0.76
CA GLU A 241 8.80 0.83 -0.29
C GLU A 241 9.91 1.40 -1.19
N GLN A 242 9.91 2.71 -1.44
CA GLN A 242 10.73 3.34 -2.48
C GLN A 242 11.83 4.26 -1.96
N VAL A 243 11.69 4.83 -0.76
CA VAL A 243 12.74 5.68 -0.15
C VAL A 243 13.91 4.83 0.33
N ARG A 244 15.15 5.29 0.09
CA ARG A 244 16.39 4.59 0.51
C ARG A 244 17.48 5.57 0.88
N THR A 245 18.28 5.25 1.91
CA THR A 245 19.60 5.84 2.08
C THR A 245 20.55 5.16 1.10
N VAL A 246 21.03 5.92 0.12
CA VAL A 246 21.89 5.37 -0.96
C VAL A 246 23.36 5.51 -0.65
N GLU A 247 23.74 6.52 0.16
CA GLU A 247 25.10 6.77 0.59
C GLU A 247 25.15 7.32 2.01
N ALA A 248 26.20 6.97 2.74
CA ALA A 248 26.62 7.67 3.93
C ALA A 248 28.14 7.72 3.95
N LYS A 249 28.70 8.86 4.31
CA LYS A 249 30.15 9.03 4.43
C LYS A 249 30.51 9.96 5.58
N ARG A 250 31.72 9.80 6.10
CA ARG A 250 32.27 10.72 7.09
C ARG A 250 32.90 11.94 6.38
N VAL A 251 32.53 13.13 6.80
CA VAL A 251 33.09 14.40 6.32
C VAL A 251 33.60 15.19 7.53
N GLY A 252 34.91 15.10 7.78
CA GLY A 252 35.49 15.70 8.99
C GLY A 252 34.91 15.06 10.26
N ASN A 253 34.21 15.87 11.04
CA ASN A 253 33.55 15.46 12.30
C ASN A 253 32.03 15.32 12.15
N ASP A 254 31.54 15.29 10.93
CA ASP A 254 30.13 15.14 10.57
C ASP A 254 29.88 13.82 9.80
N VAL A 255 28.62 13.41 9.74
CA VAL A 255 28.15 12.38 8.84
C VAL A 255 27.33 13.04 7.73
N GLU A 256 27.69 12.81 6.49
CA GLU A 256 26.88 13.16 5.34
C GLU A 256 26.09 11.92 4.93
N VAL A 257 24.76 12.09 4.78
CA VAL A 257 23.85 11.04 4.31
C VAL A 257 23.13 11.52 3.05
N THR A 258 23.00 10.61 2.09
CA THR A 258 22.25 10.84 0.86
C THR A 258 21.04 9.91 0.82
N VAL A 259 19.85 10.49 0.69
CA VAL A 259 18.58 9.77 0.66
C VAL A 259 17.90 10.04 -0.67
N ARG A 260 17.58 8.99 -1.41
CA ARG A 260 16.78 9.10 -2.62
C ARG A 260 15.32 8.84 -2.32
N THR A 261 14.45 9.67 -2.91
CA THR A 261 12.99 9.58 -2.79
C THR A 261 12.35 9.56 -4.18
N PRO A 262 11.15 8.99 -4.33
CA PRO A 262 10.39 9.03 -5.58
C PRO A 262 9.59 10.32 -5.72
N LEU A 263 9.83 11.34 -4.88
CA LEU A 263 9.08 12.59 -4.85
C LEU A 263 9.49 13.49 -6.00
N THR A 264 8.51 14.07 -6.67
CA THR A 264 8.67 15.01 -7.78
C THR A 264 7.67 16.17 -7.65
N GLY A 265 7.72 17.14 -8.56
CA GLY A 265 6.76 18.25 -8.61
C GLY A 265 7.23 19.50 -7.86
N PRO A 266 6.46 20.58 -7.94
CA PRO A 266 6.88 21.91 -7.48
C PRO A 266 7.12 22.01 -5.97
N ASP A 267 6.52 21.13 -5.17
CA ASP A 267 6.68 21.15 -3.72
C ASP A 267 7.74 20.11 -3.23
N ALA A 268 8.32 19.30 -4.13
CA ALA A 268 9.19 18.20 -3.74
C ALA A 268 10.62 18.63 -3.41
N ASP A 269 11.08 19.75 -3.95
CA ASP A 269 12.39 20.36 -3.70
C ASP A 269 12.33 21.53 -2.71
N ASP A 270 11.15 21.77 -2.10
CA ASP A 270 10.96 22.76 -1.04
C ASP A 270 11.34 22.17 0.34
N PRO A 271 12.37 22.73 1.03
CA PRO A 271 12.76 22.29 2.38
C PRO A 271 11.66 22.47 3.43
N ALA A 272 10.67 23.34 3.20
CA ALA A 272 9.52 23.47 4.08
C ALA A 272 8.58 22.26 3.97
N THR A 273 8.53 21.62 2.81
CA THR A 273 7.66 20.48 2.49
C THR A 273 8.36 19.15 2.73
N VAL A 274 9.62 19.00 2.29
CA VAL A 274 10.36 17.73 2.37
C VAL A 274 11.65 17.94 3.17
N GLY A 275 11.92 17.07 4.13
CA GLY A 275 13.11 17.19 4.96
C GLY A 275 13.50 15.90 5.67
N LEU A 276 14.67 15.91 6.29
CA LEU A 276 15.17 14.81 7.12
C LEU A 276 15.06 15.17 8.61
N ALA A 277 14.91 14.15 9.43
CA ALA A 277 14.92 14.28 10.88
C ALA A 277 15.59 13.08 11.55
N LEU A 278 16.01 13.26 12.79
CA LEU A 278 16.58 12.22 13.65
C LEU A 278 15.60 11.90 14.79
N ALA A 279 15.24 10.65 14.93
CA ALA A 279 14.42 10.15 16.03
C ALA A 279 15.30 9.36 17.02
N PRO A 280 15.51 9.85 18.26
CA PRO A 280 16.26 9.12 19.28
C PRO A 280 15.52 7.86 19.71
N ARG A 281 16.24 6.77 19.96
CA ARG A 281 15.64 5.51 20.42
C ARG A 281 14.92 5.67 21.77
N GLY A 282 13.66 5.24 21.83
CA GLY A 282 12.86 5.17 23.08
C GLY A 282 12.36 6.53 23.58
N VAL A 283 12.41 7.57 22.75
CA VAL A 283 11.85 8.89 23.06
C VAL A 283 10.81 9.26 22.00
N LYS A 284 9.69 9.81 22.44
CA LYS A 284 8.74 10.46 21.51
C LYS A 284 9.35 11.79 21.06
N GLY A 285 9.34 12.01 19.75
CA GLY A 285 9.83 13.24 19.15
C GLY A 285 10.95 13.00 18.14
N ARG A 286 11.26 14.05 17.40
CA ARG A 286 12.27 14.08 16.34
C ARG A 286 12.94 15.45 16.31
N THR A 287 14.21 15.48 15.92
CA THR A 287 14.95 16.73 15.67
C THR A 287 15.16 16.86 14.17
N PRO A 288 14.73 17.97 13.54
CA PRO A 288 15.02 18.23 12.13
C PRO A 288 16.53 18.22 11.88
N VAL A 289 16.94 17.77 10.71
CA VAL A 289 18.31 17.90 10.21
C VAL A 289 18.35 19.16 9.36
N GLU A 290 18.94 20.21 9.93
CA GLU A 290 19.08 21.49 9.25
C GLU A 290 20.08 21.41 8.09
N GLY A 291 19.95 22.33 7.12
CA GLY A 291 20.85 22.38 5.97
C GLY A 291 20.72 21.16 5.02
N THR A 292 19.58 20.49 5.03
CA THR A 292 19.29 19.46 4.05
C THR A 292 19.14 20.10 2.67
N THR A 293 19.97 19.67 1.72
CA THR A 293 19.90 20.10 0.33
C THR A 293 19.04 19.11 -0.45
N LEU A 294 18.09 19.64 -1.23
CA LEU A 294 17.20 18.86 -2.10
C LEU A 294 17.64 19.10 -3.55
N THR A 295 17.88 18.04 -4.29
CA THR A 295 18.30 18.11 -5.68
C THR A 295 17.39 17.19 -6.52
N PRO A 296 16.65 17.73 -7.50
CA PRO A 296 15.88 16.90 -8.42
C PRO A 296 16.77 15.89 -9.15
N ASP A 297 16.32 14.65 -9.25
CA ASP A 297 17.05 13.61 -9.97
C ASP A 297 17.01 13.87 -11.49
N PRO A 298 18.09 13.58 -12.24
CA PRO A 298 18.06 13.62 -13.69
C PRO A 298 16.91 12.77 -14.24
N GLY A 299 16.12 13.33 -15.18
CA GLY A 299 14.96 12.65 -15.77
C GLY A 299 13.67 12.73 -14.93
N GLY A 300 13.63 13.51 -13.82
CA GLY A 300 12.41 13.79 -13.07
C GLY A 300 11.79 12.59 -12.38
N GLN A 301 12.62 11.62 -11.97
CA GLN A 301 12.16 10.38 -11.31
C GLN A 301 12.09 10.49 -9.78
N GLY A 302 12.60 11.58 -9.21
CA GLY A 302 12.62 11.79 -7.76
C GLY A 302 13.42 13.01 -7.35
N VAL A 303 13.61 13.14 -6.02
CA VAL A 303 14.48 14.13 -5.40
C VAL A 303 15.46 13.40 -4.49
N THR A 304 16.72 13.80 -4.59
CA THR A 304 17.79 13.36 -3.71
C THR A 304 18.01 14.38 -2.61
N LEU A 305 17.95 13.93 -1.35
CA LEU A 305 18.23 14.74 -0.17
C LEU A 305 19.66 14.44 0.32
N THR A 306 20.48 15.46 0.44
CA THR A 306 21.81 15.35 1.05
C THR A 306 21.86 16.20 2.31
N ALA A 307 22.29 15.62 3.42
CA ALA A 307 22.34 16.30 4.69
C ALA A 307 23.62 15.96 5.46
N ARG A 308 24.22 16.98 6.09
CA ARG A 308 25.30 16.81 7.04
C ARG A 308 24.77 16.83 8.46
N ILE A 309 25.07 15.78 9.20
CA ILE A 309 24.63 15.58 10.57
C ILE A 309 25.83 15.73 11.49
N PRO A 310 25.91 16.84 12.25
CA PRO A 310 26.99 17.06 13.19
C PRO A 310 26.98 16.04 14.33
N LEU A 311 28.17 15.66 14.81
CA LEU A 311 28.31 14.72 15.93
C LEU A 311 27.74 15.27 17.24
N ALA A 312 27.87 16.57 17.48
CA ALA A 312 27.50 17.19 18.76
C ALA A 312 26.03 16.98 19.15
N PRO A 313 25.02 17.20 18.28
CA PRO A 313 23.60 16.92 18.57
C PRO A 313 23.33 15.43 18.84
N LEU A 314 24.03 14.53 18.15
CA LEU A 314 23.88 13.09 18.35
C LEU A 314 24.33 12.65 19.73
N ILE A 315 25.41 13.27 20.24
CA ILE A 315 25.96 13.00 21.60
C ILE A 315 25.12 13.69 22.66
N ALA A 316 24.73 14.95 22.45
CA ALA A 316 23.95 15.75 23.40
C ALA A 316 22.60 15.14 23.77
N SER A 317 22.02 14.38 22.87
CA SER A 317 20.76 13.64 23.12
C SER A 317 20.90 12.58 24.23
N GLY A 318 22.10 12.21 24.63
CA GLY A 318 22.38 11.12 25.58
C GLY A 318 21.96 9.72 25.12
N ARG A 319 21.47 9.61 23.89
CA ARG A 319 20.96 8.37 23.28
C ARG A 319 21.92 7.88 22.23
N GLY A 320 22.58 6.77 22.47
CA GLY A 320 23.58 6.20 21.55
C GLY A 320 23.05 5.75 20.19
N LYS A 321 21.73 5.76 19.94
CA LYS A 321 21.10 5.34 18.68
C LYS A 321 20.02 6.31 18.23
N HIS A 322 20.10 6.74 16.97
CA HIS A 322 19.12 7.55 16.26
C HIS A 322 18.65 6.84 14.99
N THR A 323 17.39 7.01 14.63
CA THR A 323 16.84 6.53 13.36
C THR A 323 16.67 7.72 12.43
N LEU A 324 17.17 7.60 11.19
CA LEU A 324 16.95 8.61 10.15
C LEU A 324 15.51 8.53 9.65
N ARG A 325 14.87 9.67 9.52
CA ARG A 325 13.46 9.77 9.11
C ARG A 325 13.30 10.77 7.99
N LEU A 326 12.43 10.45 7.04
CA LEU A 326 11.94 11.36 6.02
C LEU A 326 10.64 11.98 6.53
N ILE A 327 10.54 13.29 6.40
CA ILE A 327 9.36 14.08 6.73
C ILE A 327 8.80 14.63 5.43
N VAL A 328 7.51 14.42 5.18
CA VAL A 328 6.79 15.02 4.05
C VAL A 328 5.54 15.69 4.61
N ARG A 329 5.44 17.01 4.44
CA ARG A 329 4.31 17.81 4.89
C ARG A 329 3.32 17.98 3.76
N THR A 330 2.06 17.76 4.05
CA THR A 330 0.97 17.95 3.10
C THR A 330 -0.13 18.80 3.74
N SER A 331 -1.09 19.22 2.95
CA SER A 331 -2.27 19.93 3.49
C SER A 331 -3.15 19.09 4.40
N ALA A 332 -3.06 17.76 4.30
CA ALA A 332 -3.88 16.84 5.08
C ALA A 332 -3.19 16.39 6.37
N GLU A 333 -1.92 15.99 6.30
CA GLU A 333 -1.13 15.50 7.44
C GLU A 333 0.37 15.53 7.15
N ASP A 334 1.17 15.42 8.21
CA ASP A 334 2.61 15.20 8.13
C ASP A 334 2.92 13.70 8.07
N TYR A 335 3.63 13.29 7.04
CA TYR A 335 4.15 11.93 6.93
C TYR A 335 5.54 11.85 7.53
N ASP A 336 5.72 10.92 8.45
CA ASP A 336 6.96 10.63 9.13
C ASP A 336 7.31 9.15 8.91
N VAL A 337 8.34 8.90 8.09
CA VAL A 337 8.71 7.56 7.63
C VAL A 337 10.17 7.28 7.98
N ALA A 338 10.44 6.15 8.65
CA ALA A 338 11.81 5.70 8.85
C ALA A 338 12.44 5.36 7.50
N VAL A 339 13.62 5.91 7.23
CA VAL A 339 14.32 5.72 5.95
C VAL A 339 14.99 4.35 5.92
N PRO A 340 14.63 3.47 4.96
CA PRO A 340 15.31 2.19 4.80
C PRO A 340 16.79 2.38 4.40
N ALA A 341 17.65 1.48 4.88
CA ALA A 341 19.05 1.47 4.49
C ALA A 341 19.22 0.73 3.15
N GLY A 342 19.82 1.41 2.18
CA GLY A 342 20.19 0.84 0.88
C GLY A 342 21.70 0.88 0.64
N MET A 343 22.49 1.05 1.71
CA MET A 343 23.95 1.28 1.66
C MET A 343 24.71 0.30 2.53
N THR A 344 26.01 0.15 2.26
CA THR A 344 26.95 -0.54 3.16
C THR A 344 27.17 0.26 4.45
N ALA A 345 27.42 -0.45 5.57
CA ALA A 345 27.64 0.19 6.85
C ALA A 345 28.93 1.05 6.83
N VAL A 346 28.82 2.27 7.34
CA VAL A 346 29.94 3.20 7.50
C VAL A 346 30.35 3.25 8.96
N LYS A 347 31.67 3.17 9.24
CA LYS A 347 32.23 3.27 10.58
C LYS A 347 33.39 4.27 10.59
N GLY A 348 33.49 5.06 11.64
CA GLY A 348 34.59 6.01 11.81
C GLY A 348 34.74 6.46 13.24
N ILE A 349 35.96 6.90 13.59
CA ILE A 349 36.21 7.56 14.87
C ILE A 349 36.07 9.07 14.66
N MET A 350 35.29 9.70 15.51
CA MET A 350 35.00 11.13 15.52
C MET A 350 35.33 11.70 16.89
N TRP A 351 35.64 12.99 16.96
CA TRP A 351 36.06 13.64 18.18
C TRP A 351 35.03 14.69 18.63
N HIS A 352 34.68 14.66 19.92
CA HIS A 352 33.87 15.70 20.55
C HIS A 352 34.48 16.09 21.89
N ARG A 353 34.85 17.39 22.08
CA ARG A 353 35.49 17.90 23.28
C ARG A 353 36.68 17.02 23.73
N ALA A 354 37.60 16.77 22.80
CA ALA A 354 38.78 15.92 22.99
C ALA A 354 38.49 14.44 23.34
N MET A 355 37.23 14.00 23.27
CA MET A 355 36.84 12.61 23.52
C MET A 355 36.53 11.87 22.22
N PRO A 356 37.06 10.64 22.02
CA PRO A 356 36.81 9.86 20.84
C PRO A 356 35.46 9.13 20.95
N TYR A 357 34.72 9.14 19.85
CA TYR A 357 33.47 8.40 19.67
C TYR A 357 33.55 7.51 18.43
N LEU A 358 33.09 6.28 18.55
CA LEU A 358 32.83 5.45 17.40
C LEU A 358 31.44 5.79 16.82
N LEU A 359 31.44 6.27 15.58
CA LEU A 359 30.25 6.45 14.82
C LEU A 359 30.01 5.21 13.94
N THR A 360 28.77 4.76 13.83
CA THR A 360 28.38 3.75 12.88
C THR A 360 27.03 4.15 12.24
N VAL A 361 26.97 4.15 10.91
CA VAL A 361 25.73 4.27 10.15
C VAL A 361 25.47 2.92 9.48
N HIS A 362 24.31 2.33 9.72
CA HIS A 362 24.00 0.99 9.21
C HIS A 362 22.47 0.76 9.11
N GLY A 363 22.05 -0.30 8.42
CA GLY A 363 20.70 -0.84 8.55
C GLY A 363 20.52 -1.56 9.89
N ASP A 364 19.48 -1.23 10.63
CA ASP A 364 19.14 -1.95 11.86
C ASP A 364 18.35 -3.24 11.57
N ALA A 365 17.96 -3.99 12.61
CA ALA A 365 17.21 -5.23 12.49
C ALA A 365 15.85 -5.09 11.75
N ARG A 366 15.35 -3.87 11.61
CA ARG A 366 14.13 -3.54 10.83
C ARG A 366 14.45 -3.05 9.42
N GLY A 367 15.74 -3.10 9.01
CA GLY A 367 16.21 -2.56 7.74
C GLY A 367 16.21 -1.04 7.64
N THR A 368 16.03 -0.29 8.75
CA THR A 368 16.02 1.17 8.74
C THR A 368 17.41 1.74 9.00
N THR A 369 17.70 2.93 8.44
CA THR A 369 18.97 3.62 8.63
C THR A 369 19.10 4.09 10.08
N ALA A 370 20.07 3.53 10.79
CA ALA A 370 20.42 3.88 12.15
C ALA A 370 21.80 4.52 12.22
N ILE A 371 21.89 5.58 13.01
CA ILE A 371 23.15 6.27 13.35
C ILE A 371 23.43 5.98 14.81
N LEU A 372 24.55 5.32 15.08
CA LEU A 372 25.00 5.00 16.43
C LEU A 372 26.26 5.80 16.80
N THR A 373 26.25 6.33 18.01
CA THR A 373 27.43 6.96 18.60
C THR A 373 27.81 6.25 19.90
N HIS A 374 29.07 5.88 20.03
CA HIS A 374 29.59 5.17 21.19
C HIS A 374 30.88 5.84 21.68
N ARG A 375 30.91 6.30 22.92
CA ARG A 375 32.14 6.84 23.52
C ARG A 375 33.18 5.72 23.62
N ILE A 376 34.40 5.99 23.13
CA ILE A 376 35.52 5.08 23.26
C ILE A 376 36.22 5.40 24.59
N GLY A 377 36.04 4.55 25.58
CA GLY A 377 36.68 4.67 26.87
C GLY A 377 37.68 3.51 27.16
N PRO A 378 38.50 3.58 28.23
CA PRO A 378 39.46 2.52 28.57
C PRO A 378 38.82 1.13 28.67
N ARG A 379 37.60 1.03 29.20
CA ARG A 379 36.85 -0.24 29.30
C ARG A 379 36.44 -0.81 27.97
N THR A 380 36.19 0.04 26.97
CA THR A 380 35.79 -0.39 25.58
C THR A 380 37.02 -0.98 24.87
N VAL A 381 38.22 -0.41 25.09
CA VAL A 381 39.49 -0.91 24.54
C VAL A 381 39.83 -2.23 25.21
N ALA A 382 39.78 -2.30 26.54
CA ALA A 382 40.07 -3.50 27.30
C ALA A 382 39.14 -4.69 26.95
N GLY A 383 37.84 -4.44 26.73
CA GLY A 383 36.88 -5.44 26.30
C GLY A 383 37.15 -5.98 24.87
N ARG A 384 37.66 -5.15 23.97
CA ARG A 384 38.05 -5.59 22.61
C ARG A 384 39.37 -6.35 22.62
N VAL A 385 40.34 -5.93 23.41
CA VAL A 385 41.61 -6.66 23.60
C VAL A 385 41.32 -8.05 24.19
N ARG A 386 40.49 -8.14 25.23
CA ARG A 386 40.08 -9.46 25.79
C ARG A 386 39.39 -10.38 24.76
N ARG A 387 38.49 -9.84 23.88
CA ARG A 387 37.87 -10.67 22.84
C ARG A 387 38.85 -11.08 21.73
N ALA A 388 39.80 -10.24 21.38
CA ALA A 388 40.86 -10.58 20.42
C ALA A 388 41.81 -11.64 20.99
N THR A 389 42.23 -11.52 22.26
CA THR A 389 43.06 -12.52 22.91
C THR A 389 42.35 -13.82 23.22
N SER A 390 41.05 -13.82 23.47
CA SER A 390 40.28 -15.06 23.63
C SER A 390 40.09 -15.83 22.29
N LYS A 391 39.98 -15.10 21.16
CA LYS A 391 39.95 -15.74 19.82
C LYS A 391 41.28 -16.33 19.40
N LEU A 392 42.41 -15.75 19.87
CA LEU A 392 43.75 -16.29 19.62
C LEU A 392 44.10 -17.49 20.55
N ARG A 393 43.44 -17.62 21.71
CA ARG A 393 43.60 -18.76 22.61
C ARG A 393 42.64 -19.92 22.36
N GLY A 394 41.56 -19.72 21.59
CA GLY A 394 40.58 -20.76 21.26
C GLY A 394 40.79 -21.43 19.90
N GLY A 395 41.88 -21.16 19.19
CA GLY A 395 42.22 -21.74 17.88
C GLY A 395 43.34 -22.78 17.91
N GLY A 396 43.46 -23.46 19.01
CA GLY A 396 44.41 -24.60 19.14
C GLY A 396 43.72 -25.75 19.85
N ASN A 397 43.02 -26.59 19.06
CA ASN A 397 42.85 -28.02 19.19
C ASN A 397 42.24 -28.52 17.90
#